data_4c9de5fd4e546f05b7bf9ee602807f87
#
_entry.id   4c9de5fd4e546f05b7bf9ee602807f87
#
_cell.length_a   1.000
_cell.length_b   1.000
_cell.length_c   1.000
_cell.angle_alpha   90.00
_cell.angle_beta   90.00
_cell.angle_gamma   90.00
#
_symmetry.space_group_name_H-M   'P 1'
#
loop_
_entity.id
_entity.type
_entity.pdbx_description
1 polymer ?
#
loop_
_entity_poly.entity_id
_entity_poly.type
_entity_poly.pdbx_seq_one_letter_code
_entity_poly.pdbx_strand_id
1 'polypeptide(L)'
;MKYLVIAEKPSVARSISKVIGAYKHEDGYLEGGDCVVSWCLGHLAEYAAPEYYDERYKSWRFDDLPILPEEWKLLVSEDKKAHFNILRKLLRSKDFDYVVNACDAGREGEAIFRRVYGLAGSKLPVKRLWISSMEDTAIQQGFDSLKDGTEYDNLFAASECRAKADWLIGMNGTRAFTKKYGRRQTIGRVQTPTLAMLTERQNKIQNFVKEPYYKVEITGNGIVAESERMVQEQNADTVQAACDGQCAVVGSIERKWKEQSAPKLYDLTTLQREANRYYGFTASQTLKIVQELYEEKLVTYPRTDSQYITEDMQQTMTDLLNHYSGEVGKVEQVVNNKKVTDHHAILPTLESCKRELNNLSGDKEKIFALIVWKMQQAVQPPYIYEDVLVTVCCQDRKFTAKYKNILQAGHTAMPVPFAEQEKSKDVAFPKKLEQGAVIPVVSAEKKQGFTSPPKAFTEDTLLSAMETAGNKEFEKDTEKKGLGTPATRAAILEKLVSFGYV
;
A
#
# COMPACT_ATOMS: atom_id res chain seq x y z
N MET A 1 41.94 1.95 7.55
CA MET A 1 41.29 1.48 6.27
C MET A 1 40.42 2.59 5.76
N LYS A 2 40.74 3.15 4.61
CA LYS A 2 39.95 4.24 4.02
C LYS A 2 38.85 3.67 3.13
N TYR A 3 37.60 4.12 3.27
CA TYR A 3 36.46 3.58 2.52
C TYR A 3 35.54 4.68 1.96
N LEU A 4 34.88 4.32 0.87
CA LEU A 4 33.90 5.17 0.19
C LEU A 4 32.49 4.69 0.52
N VAL A 5 31.57 5.59 0.83
CA VAL A 5 30.15 5.31 1.03
C VAL A 5 29.35 5.99 -0.08
N ILE A 6 28.45 5.26 -0.74
CA ILE A 6 27.54 5.81 -1.75
C ILE A 6 26.10 5.64 -1.25
N ALA A 7 25.45 6.75 -0.92
CA ALA A 7 24.04 6.81 -0.54
C ALA A 7 23.14 7.05 -1.76
N GLU A 8 21.83 6.85 -1.62
CA GLU A 8 20.88 7.10 -2.71
C GLU A 8 20.62 8.59 -2.96
N LYS A 9 20.62 9.38 -1.88
CA LYS A 9 20.25 10.82 -1.91
C LYS A 9 21.18 11.64 -1.01
N PRO A 10 21.28 12.96 -1.26
CA PRO A 10 22.07 13.87 -0.41
C PRO A 10 21.62 13.90 1.06
N SER A 11 20.32 13.79 1.33
CA SER A 11 19.77 13.77 2.70
C SER A 11 20.27 12.57 3.49
N VAL A 12 20.21 11.38 2.88
CA VAL A 12 20.71 10.12 3.47
C VAL A 12 22.22 10.18 3.69
N ALA A 13 22.97 10.69 2.69
CA ALA A 13 24.42 10.87 2.81
C ALA A 13 24.79 11.74 4.03
N ARG A 14 24.08 12.87 4.24
CA ARG A 14 24.30 13.74 5.40
C ARG A 14 23.98 13.05 6.74
N SER A 15 22.93 12.25 6.80
CA SER A 15 22.59 11.48 8.02
C SER A 15 23.66 10.45 8.35
N ILE A 16 24.12 9.72 7.34
CA ILE A 16 25.21 8.73 7.50
C ILE A 16 26.51 9.43 7.89
N SER A 17 26.91 10.48 7.17
CA SER A 17 28.18 11.19 7.41
C SER A 17 28.30 11.74 8.82
N LYS A 18 27.18 12.20 9.40
CA LYS A 18 27.12 12.67 10.79
C LYS A 18 27.49 11.56 11.79
N VAL A 19 27.06 10.33 11.54
CA VAL A 19 27.30 9.19 12.43
C VAL A 19 28.74 8.68 12.29
N ILE A 20 29.25 8.61 11.06
CA ILE A 20 30.59 8.05 10.80
C ILE A 20 31.73 9.11 10.80
N GLY A 21 31.42 10.37 11.08
CA GLY A 21 32.42 11.41 11.28
C GLY A 21 32.93 12.09 10.00
N ALA A 22 32.18 12.09 8.90
CA ALA A 22 32.53 12.77 7.66
C ALA A 22 31.89 14.18 7.61
N TYR A 23 32.57 15.18 8.16
CA TYR A 23 32.00 16.53 8.32
C TYR A 23 32.51 17.56 7.32
N LYS A 24 33.62 17.33 6.62
CA LYS A 24 34.16 18.27 5.65
C LYS A 24 33.35 18.23 4.35
N HIS A 25 32.79 19.36 4.00
CA HIS A 25 32.02 19.50 2.75
C HIS A 25 32.93 19.76 1.55
N GLU A 26 32.79 18.94 0.53
CA GLU A 26 33.45 19.06 -0.74
C GLU A 26 32.39 19.07 -1.87
N ASP A 27 32.80 19.37 -3.11
CA ASP A 27 31.89 19.33 -4.25
C ASP A 27 31.45 17.90 -4.56
N GLY A 28 30.18 17.60 -4.24
CA GLY A 28 29.54 16.32 -4.47
C GLY A 28 29.86 15.20 -3.48
N TYR A 29 30.58 15.48 -2.37
CA TYR A 29 30.83 14.50 -1.31
C TYR A 29 31.15 15.16 0.03
N LEU A 30 31.20 14.34 1.09
CA LEU A 30 31.59 14.70 2.45
C LEU A 30 32.81 13.84 2.83
N GLU A 31 33.80 14.45 3.49
CA GLU A 31 35.04 13.75 3.87
C GLU A 31 35.29 13.87 5.38
N GLY A 32 35.85 12.83 5.97
CA GLY A 32 36.28 12.86 7.36
C GLY A 32 37.03 11.59 7.77
N GLY A 33 38.12 11.73 8.49
CA GLY A 33 38.88 10.58 8.96
C GLY A 33 39.22 9.58 7.86
N ASP A 34 38.74 8.34 8.04
CA ASP A 34 38.97 7.24 7.12
C ASP A 34 37.86 7.05 6.10
N CYS A 35 36.89 7.97 5.97
CA CYS A 35 35.74 7.78 5.11
C CYS A 35 35.43 8.98 4.21
N VAL A 36 34.89 8.69 3.04
CA VAL A 36 34.27 9.64 2.13
C VAL A 36 32.85 9.20 1.85
N VAL A 37 31.89 10.12 1.95
CA VAL A 37 30.47 9.84 1.70
C VAL A 37 30.00 10.67 0.51
N SER A 38 29.58 10.00 -0.53
CA SER A 38 28.92 10.62 -1.68
C SER A 38 27.53 10.02 -1.87
N TRP A 39 26.81 10.43 -2.91
CA TRP A 39 25.43 10.01 -3.14
C TRP A 39 25.11 9.90 -4.60
N CYS A 40 24.09 9.10 -4.92
CA CYS A 40 23.39 9.17 -6.17
C CYS A 40 22.34 10.31 -6.14
N LEU A 41 21.77 10.65 -7.27
CA LEU A 41 20.61 11.55 -7.39
C LEU A 41 19.40 10.72 -7.85
N GLY A 42 19.09 9.65 -7.11
CA GLY A 42 18.21 8.60 -7.57
C GLY A 42 18.82 7.85 -8.76
N HIS A 43 18.01 7.47 -9.74
CA HIS A 43 18.51 6.83 -10.97
C HIS A 43 19.39 7.78 -11.79
N LEU A 44 20.71 7.58 -11.73
CA LEU A 44 21.71 8.30 -12.55
C LEU A 44 21.87 7.66 -13.93
N ALA A 45 21.65 6.35 -14.01
CA ALA A 45 21.85 5.56 -15.20
C ALA A 45 20.59 4.79 -15.56
N GLU A 46 20.19 4.90 -16.83
CA GLU A 46 19.01 4.26 -17.39
C GLU A 46 19.36 3.50 -18.67
N TYR A 47 18.52 2.54 -19.06
CA TYR A 47 18.67 1.87 -20.34
C TYR A 47 18.46 2.86 -21.49
N ALA A 48 19.35 2.79 -22.47
CA ALA A 48 19.34 3.65 -23.64
C ALA A 48 18.00 3.57 -24.40
N ALA A 49 17.58 4.71 -24.96
CA ALA A 49 16.46 4.73 -25.88
C ALA A 49 16.82 4.00 -27.20
N PRO A 50 15.81 3.52 -27.95
CA PRO A 50 16.03 2.70 -29.14
C PRO A 50 17.01 3.27 -30.16
N GLU A 51 17.02 4.57 -30.38
CA GLU A 51 17.91 5.27 -31.32
C GLU A 51 19.41 5.15 -30.99
N TYR A 52 19.76 4.78 -29.76
CA TYR A 52 21.16 4.53 -29.37
C TYR A 52 21.64 3.14 -29.77
N TYR A 53 20.71 2.25 -30.14
CA TYR A 53 21.04 0.91 -30.65
C TYR A 53 21.18 0.92 -32.17
N ASP A 54 20.25 1.63 -32.86
CA ASP A 54 20.28 1.80 -34.32
C ASP A 54 19.57 3.13 -34.67
N GLU A 55 20.18 3.94 -35.54
CA GLU A 55 19.66 5.25 -35.93
C GLU A 55 18.29 5.17 -36.63
N ARG A 56 17.99 4.05 -37.30
CA ARG A 56 16.68 3.81 -37.94
C ARG A 56 15.52 3.89 -36.92
N TYR A 57 15.76 3.60 -35.65
CA TYR A 57 14.75 3.66 -34.60
C TYR A 57 14.39 5.09 -34.15
N LYS A 58 15.02 6.12 -34.67
CA LYS A 58 14.55 7.52 -34.49
C LYS A 58 13.18 7.71 -35.11
N SER A 59 12.92 7.08 -36.26
CA SER A 59 11.62 7.07 -36.93
C SER A 59 10.81 5.84 -36.39
N TRP A 60 9.60 6.11 -35.95
CA TRP A 60 8.75 5.02 -35.48
C TRP A 60 8.05 4.34 -36.67
N ARG A 61 8.51 3.17 -37.06
CA ARG A 61 7.92 2.34 -38.12
C ARG A 61 7.44 1.03 -37.52
N PHE A 62 6.38 0.47 -38.08
CA PHE A 62 5.83 -0.82 -37.67
C PHE A 62 6.78 -1.97 -38.00
N ASP A 63 7.45 -1.87 -39.15
CA ASP A 63 8.37 -2.90 -39.66
C ASP A 63 9.66 -3.05 -38.85
N ASP A 64 9.96 -2.05 -37.99
CA ASP A 64 11.12 -2.09 -37.10
C ASP A 64 10.82 -2.82 -35.77
N LEU A 65 9.59 -3.30 -35.57
CA LEU A 65 9.17 -3.95 -34.33
C LEU A 65 9.15 -5.50 -34.46
N PRO A 66 9.52 -6.24 -33.43
CA PRO A 66 9.96 -5.74 -32.12
C PRO A 66 11.44 -5.33 -32.09
N ILE A 67 11.76 -4.27 -31.33
CA ILE A 67 13.13 -3.85 -31.05
C ILE A 67 13.62 -4.70 -29.88
N LEU A 68 14.62 -5.55 -30.12
CA LEU A 68 15.21 -6.48 -29.17
C LEU A 68 16.71 -6.23 -29.09
N PRO A 69 17.21 -5.44 -28.11
CA PRO A 69 18.65 -5.23 -27.97
C PRO A 69 19.39 -6.53 -27.65
N GLU A 70 20.41 -6.88 -28.41
CA GLU A 70 21.33 -7.98 -28.13
C GLU A 70 22.22 -7.62 -26.95
N GLU A 71 22.78 -6.41 -26.98
CA GLU A 71 23.59 -5.84 -25.91
C GLU A 71 22.88 -4.63 -25.30
N TRP A 72 22.71 -4.64 -24.00
CA TRP A 72 22.04 -3.56 -23.27
C TRP A 72 23.01 -2.42 -22.94
N LYS A 73 22.66 -1.21 -23.37
CA LYS A 73 23.44 -0.01 -23.10
C LYS A 73 22.82 0.80 -21.99
N LEU A 74 23.61 1.16 -20.99
CA LEU A 74 23.24 2.11 -19.93
C LEU A 74 23.81 3.49 -20.27
N LEU A 75 23.01 4.53 -20.11
CA LEU A 75 23.39 5.92 -20.33
C LEU A 75 23.13 6.73 -19.05
N VAL A 76 23.99 7.69 -18.80
CA VAL A 76 23.80 8.70 -17.76
C VAL A 76 23.06 9.88 -18.38
N SER A 77 21.99 10.36 -17.70
CA SER A 77 21.25 11.55 -18.12
C SER A 77 22.15 12.79 -18.18
N GLU A 78 21.96 13.64 -19.18
CA GLU A 78 22.84 14.81 -19.43
C GLU A 78 22.94 15.74 -18.21
N ASP A 79 21.81 16.02 -17.58
CA ASP A 79 21.70 16.85 -16.38
C ASP A 79 22.43 16.29 -15.15
N LYS A 80 22.72 14.97 -15.14
CA LYS A 80 23.39 14.27 -14.03
C LYS A 80 24.83 13.90 -14.32
N LYS A 81 25.34 14.19 -15.54
CA LYS A 81 26.70 13.83 -15.95
C LYS A 81 27.79 14.45 -15.07
N ALA A 82 27.61 15.69 -14.65
CA ALA A 82 28.58 16.37 -13.81
C ALA A 82 28.78 15.59 -12.50
N HIS A 83 27.72 15.27 -11.82
CA HIS A 83 27.76 14.51 -10.57
C HIS A 83 28.23 13.06 -10.76
N PHE A 84 27.82 12.40 -11.85
CA PHE A 84 28.34 11.07 -12.18
C PHE A 84 29.87 11.08 -12.37
N ASN A 85 30.45 12.14 -12.95
CA ASN A 85 31.89 12.27 -13.11
C ASN A 85 32.62 12.35 -11.75
N ILE A 86 32.01 13.00 -10.76
CA ILE A 86 32.55 13.01 -9.39
C ILE A 86 32.54 11.58 -8.81
N LEU A 87 31.38 10.88 -8.90
CA LEU A 87 31.27 9.50 -8.45
C LEU A 87 32.27 8.56 -9.15
N ARG A 88 32.43 8.72 -10.47
CA ARG A 88 33.38 7.94 -11.27
C ARG A 88 34.83 8.17 -10.81
N LYS A 89 35.20 9.43 -10.48
CA LYS A 89 36.52 9.76 -9.96
C LYS A 89 36.74 9.07 -8.59
N LEU A 90 35.80 9.18 -7.68
CA LEU A 90 35.85 8.54 -6.37
C LEU A 90 35.92 7.01 -6.48
N LEU A 91 35.04 6.40 -7.24
CA LEU A 91 34.97 4.95 -7.42
C LEU A 91 36.19 4.33 -8.13
N ARG A 92 37.01 5.14 -8.82
CA ARG A 92 38.28 4.73 -9.46
C ARG A 92 39.51 5.09 -8.63
N SER A 93 39.34 5.84 -7.54
CA SER A 93 40.50 6.19 -6.69
C SER A 93 41.09 4.93 -6.07
N LYS A 94 42.41 4.95 -5.97
CA LYS A 94 43.19 3.91 -5.26
C LYS A 94 43.32 4.19 -3.76
N ASP A 95 42.73 5.28 -3.30
CA ASP A 95 42.82 5.70 -1.88
C ASP A 95 41.83 4.90 -1.00
N PHE A 96 40.90 4.14 -1.59
CA PHE A 96 39.91 3.39 -0.86
C PHE A 96 40.17 1.89 -0.94
N ASP A 97 40.00 1.21 0.19
CA ASP A 97 40.11 -0.23 0.31
C ASP A 97 38.84 -0.93 -0.15
N TYR A 98 37.66 -0.30 0.03
CA TYR A 98 36.35 -0.82 -0.38
C TYR A 98 35.33 0.31 -0.51
N VAL A 99 34.19 -0.01 -1.12
CA VAL A 99 33.04 0.88 -1.21
C VAL A 99 31.84 0.26 -0.51
N VAL A 100 31.09 1.08 0.24
CA VAL A 100 29.84 0.70 0.89
C VAL A 100 28.66 1.18 0.04
N ASN A 101 27.85 0.25 -0.42
CA ASN A 101 26.54 0.54 -0.98
C ASN A 101 25.58 0.87 0.18
N ALA A 102 25.27 2.15 0.36
CA ALA A 102 24.34 2.68 1.35
C ALA A 102 23.10 3.30 0.70
N CYS A 103 22.75 2.87 -0.53
CA CYS A 103 21.43 3.15 -1.12
C CYS A 103 20.35 2.41 -0.35
N ASP A 104 19.10 2.84 -0.51
CA ASP A 104 17.94 2.26 0.18
C ASP A 104 17.99 0.72 0.11
N ALA A 105 17.64 0.07 1.19
CA ALA A 105 17.66 -1.38 1.30
C ALA A 105 16.51 -1.97 0.48
N GLY A 106 16.81 -2.48 -0.71
CA GLY A 106 15.83 -3.00 -1.65
C GLY A 106 16.37 -3.14 -3.07
N ARG A 107 15.59 -3.75 -3.95
CA ARG A 107 15.93 -3.97 -5.37
C ARG A 107 16.30 -2.70 -6.11
N GLU A 108 15.60 -1.60 -5.80
CA GLU A 108 15.77 -0.32 -6.50
C GLU A 108 17.10 0.35 -6.11
N GLY A 109 17.39 0.41 -4.79
CA GLY A 109 18.66 0.95 -4.31
C GLY A 109 19.86 0.12 -4.76
N GLU A 110 19.70 -1.22 -4.84
CA GLU A 110 20.74 -2.10 -5.40
C GLU A 110 20.99 -1.79 -6.88
N ALA A 111 19.93 -1.59 -7.69
CA ALA A 111 20.05 -1.21 -9.10
C ALA A 111 20.72 0.17 -9.28
N ILE A 112 20.35 1.15 -8.47
CA ILE A 112 20.92 2.51 -8.51
C ILE A 112 22.43 2.45 -8.31
N PHE A 113 22.87 1.79 -7.22
CA PHE A 113 24.29 1.66 -6.92
C PHE A 113 25.05 0.86 -7.98
N ARG A 114 24.59 -0.35 -8.31
CA ARG A 114 25.31 -1.28 -9.21
C ARG A 114 25.48 -0.73 -10.61
N ARG A 115 24.50 -0.02 -11.13
CA ARG A 115 24.60 0.63 -12.44
C ARG A 115 25.65 1.73 -12.45
N VAL A 116 25.69 2.55 -11.41
CA VAL A 116 26.70 3.61 -11.25
C VAL A 116 28.09 2.99 -11.08
N TYR A 117 28.22 1.99 -10.22
CA TYR A 117 29.47 1.25 -9.98
C TYR A 117 30.02 0.61 -11.28
N GLY A 118 29.14 -0.09 -12.03
CA GLY A 118 29.50 -0.73 -13.30
C GLY A 118 29.91 0.27 -14.38
N LEU A 119 29.13 1.36 -14.58
CA LEU A 119 29.48 2.43 -15.53
C LEU A 119 30.73 3.19 -15.15
N ALA A 120 30.99 3.36 -13.86
CA ALA A 120 32.25 3.93 -13.39
C ALA A 120 33.44 3.02 -13.71
N GLY A 121 33.24 1.73 -13.92
CA GLY A 121 34.29 0.72 -14.11
C GLY A 121 35.14 0.55 -12.85
N SER A 122 34.51 0.62 -11.69
CA SER A 122 35.16 0.41 -10.40
C SER A 122 35.54 -1.06 -10.19
N LYS A 123 36.59 -1.28 -9.42
CA LYS A 123 37.05 -2.62 -8.99
C LYS A 123 37.14 -2.73 -7.47
N LEU A 124 36.67 -1.72 -6.75
CA LEU A 124 36.69 -1.74 -5.29
C LEU A 124 35.81 -2.88 -4.77
N PRO A 125 36.24 -3.64 -3.75
CA PRO A 125 35.36 -4.57 -3.06
C PRO A 125 34.10 -3.84 -2.56
N VAL A 126 32.91 -4.46 -2.73
CA VAL A 126 31.64 -3.87 -2.34
C VAL A 126 31.20 -4.46 -1.01
N LYS A 127 30.84 -3.59 -0.08
CA LYS A 127 30.12 -3.93 1.14
C LYS A 127 28.71 -3.32 1.09
N ARG A 128 27.75 -3.93 1.79
CA ARG A 128 26.36 -3.49 1.81
C ARG A 128 25.93 -3.06 3.20
N LEU A 129 25.50 -1.80 3.32
CA LEU A 129 24.77 -1.30 4.47
C LEU A 129 23.27 -1.58 4.28
N TRP A 130 22.69 -2.42 5.14
CA TRP A 130 21.27 -2.77 5.08
C TRP A 130 20.57 -2.35 6.37
N ILE A 131 19.85 -1.23 6.33
CA ILE A 131 19.18 -0.65 7.49
C ILE A 131 17.72 -0.30 7.13
N SER A 132 16.83 -0.43 8.12
CA SER A 132 15.40 -0.12 8.00
C SER A 132 15.00 1.18 8.72
N SER A 133 15.96 1.83 9.39
CA SER A 133 15.78 3.12 10.09
C SER A 133 16.97 4.03 9.85
N MET A 134 16.72 5.34 9.87
CA MET A 134 17.76 6.38 9.76
C MET A 134 18.21 6.91 11.14
N GLU A 135 17.83 6.24 12.23
CA GLU A 135 18.32 6.56 13.57
C GLU A 135 19.85 6.37 13.66
N ASP A 136 20.50 7.22 14.44
CA ASP A 136 21.97 7.19 14.55
C ASP A 136 22.47 5.82 15.05
N THR A 137 21.73 5.20 15.97
CA THR A 137 22.02 3.85 16.48
C THR A 137 21.89 2.77 15.42
N ALA A 138 20.85 2.84 14.57
CA ALA A 138 20.63 1.88 13.48
C ALA A 138 21.73 2.01 12.41
N ILE A 139 22.14 3.23 12.08
CA ILE A 139 23.26 3.46 11.16
C ILE A 139 24.55 2.87 11.73
N GLN A 140 24.88 3.15 13.02
CA GLN A 140 26.09 2.63 13.66
C GLN A 140 26.12 1.09 13.64
N GLN A 141 25.04 0.44 14.10
CA GLN A 141 24.91 -1.02 14.09
C GLN A 141 25.02 -1.61 12.67
N GLY A 142 24.46 -0.91 11.68
CA GLY A 142 24.59 -1.30 10.28
C GLY A 142 26.02 -1.28 9.78
N PHE A 143 26.82 -0.27 10.17
CA PHE A 143 28.26 -0.23 9.84
C PHE A 143 29.06 -1.30 10.56
N ASP A 144 28.68 -1.65 11.79
CA ASP A 144 29.33 -2.73 12.55
C ASP A 144 29.03 -4.13 11.96
N SER A 145 27.97 -4.23 11.15
CA SER A 145 27.46 -5.50 10.54
C SER A 145 27.38 -5.48 9.01
N LEU A 146 28.29 -4.75 8.35
CA LEU A 146 28.34 -4.67 6.88
C LEU A 146 28.45 -6.06 6.25
N LYS A 147 27.57 -6.34 5.30
CA LYS A 147 27.55 -7.60 4.55
C LYS A 147 28.37 -7.52 3.27
N ASP A 148 28.73 -8.68 2.73
CA ASP A 148 29.39 -8.73 1.44
C ASP A 148 28.41 -8.36 0.32
N GLY A 149 28.87 -7.53 -0.62
CA GLY A 149 28.01 -7.08 -1.73
C GLY A 149 27.50 -8.22 -2.61
N THR A 150 28.23 -9.33 -2.70
CA THR A 150 27.83 -10.50 -3.52
C THR A 150 26.59 -11.22 -3.00
N GLU A 151 26.27 -11.08 -1.71
CA GLU A 151 25.02 -11.63 -1.16
C GLU A 151 23.76 -11.04 -1.83
N TYR A 152 23.89 -9.88 -2.48
CA TYR A 152 22.80 -9.15 -3.14
C TYR A 152 22.79 -9.26 -4.67
N ASP A 153 23.60 -10.16 -5.25
CA ASP A 153 23.68 -10.34 -6.72
C ASP A 153 22.34 -10.81 -7.31
N ASN A 154 21.63 -11.70 -6.65
CA ASN A 154 20.30 -12.15 -7.08
C ASN A 154 19.26 -11.02 -7.00
N LEU A 155 19.36 -10.14 -6.00
CA LEU A 155 18.48 -8.98 -5.86
C LEU A 155 18.71 -7.99 -7.02
N PHE A 156 19.97 -7.75 -7.37
CA PHE A 156 20.34 -6.94 -8.53
C PHE A 156 19.86 -7.57 -9.83
N ALA A 157 20.08 -8.88 -10.04
CA ALA A 157 19.62 -9.60 -11.23
C ALA A 157 18.09 -9.50 -11.40
N ALA A 158 17.33 -9.62 -10.31
CA ALA A 158 15.88 -9.46 -10.33
C ALA A 158 15.45 -8.03 -10.74
N SER A 159 16.17 -7.01 -10.28
CA SER A 159 15.91 -5.61 -10.68
C SER A 159 16.19 -5.37 -12.16
N GLU A 160 17.29 -5.93 -12.68
CA GLU A 160 17.67 -5.83 -14.09
C GLU A 160 16.69 -6.55 -15.01
N CYS A 161 16.26 -7.78 -14.66
CA CYS A 161 15.22 -8.49 -15.40
C CYS A 161 13.93 -7.67 -15.51
N ARG A 162 13.52 -7.07 -14.40
CA ARG A 162 12.33 -6.21 -14.36
C ARG A 162 12.50 -4.97 -15.26
N ALA A 163 13.62 -4.25 -15.15
CA ALA A 163 13.87 -3.05 -15.91
C ALA A 163 13.91 -3.34 -17.42
N LYS A 164 14.53 -4.45 -17.83
CA LYS A 164 14.56 -4.91 -19.23
C LYS A 164 13.16 -5.28 -19.73
N ALA A 165 12.38 -6.01 -18.94
CA ALA A 165 11.00 -6.34 -19.28
C ALA A 165 10.12 -5.09 -19.42
N ASP A 166 10.24 -4.12 -18.52
CA ASP A 166 9.53 -2.84 -18.60
C ASP A 166 9.94 -2.04 -19.84
N TRP A 167 11.23 -2.03 -20.20
CA TRP A 167 11.72 -1.41 -21.43
C TRP A 167 11.17 -2.08 -22.69
N LEU A 168 11.29 -3.42 -22.79
CA LEU A 168 10.84 -4.18 -23.96
C LEU A 168 9.34 -3.98 -24.23
N ILE A 169 8.52 -4.13 -23.20
CA ILE A 169 7.07 -3.97 -23.33
C ILE A 169 6.71 -2.50 -23.56
N GLY A 170 7.31 -1.58 -22.79
CA GLY A 170 7.02 -0.17 -22.87
C GLY A 170 7.40 0.44 -24.21
N MET A 171 8.62 0.19 -24.70
CA MET A 171 9.10 0.74 -25.96
C MET A 171 8.39 0.17 -27.18
N ASN A 172 8.31 -1.16 -27.27
CA ASN A 172 7.67 -1.83 -28.42
C ASN A 172 6.16 -1.58 -28.44
N GLY A 173 5.50 -1.78 -27.28
CA GLY A 173 4.06 -1.58 -27.18
C GLY A 173 3.65 -0.13 -27.46
N THR A 174 4.34 0.84 -26.88
CA THR A 174 4.06 2.27 -27.11
C THR A 174 4.19 2.64 -28.58
N ARG A 175 5.23 2.17 -29.26
CA ARG A 175 5.44 2.43 -30.70
C ARG A 175 4.36 1.75 -31.55
N ALA A 176 4.09 0.49 -31.31
CA ALA A 176 3.08 -0.29 -32.05
C ALA A 176 1.70 0.37 -31.95
N PHE A 177 1.24 0.66 -30.74
CA PHE A 177 -0.07 1.25 -30.52
C PHE A 177 -0.14 2.68 -31.05
N THR A 178 0.91 3.50 -30.87
CA THR A 178 0.97 4.85 -31.41
C THR A 178 0.86 4.84 -32.93
N LYS A 179 1.57 3.94 -33.62
CA LYS A 179 1.48 3.79 -35.09
C LYS A 179 0.12 3.28 -35.54
N LYS A 180 -0.47 2.33 -34.80
CA LYS A 180 -1.78 1.77 -35.12
C LYS A 180 -2.91 2.80 -35.02
N TYR A 181 -2.89 3.64 -33.98
CA TYR A 181 -3.98 4.56 -33.68
C TYR A 181 -3.71 6.04 -34.06
N GLY A 182 -2.55 6.33 -34.62
CA GLY A 182 -2.21 7.67 -35.12
C GLY A 182 -1.99 8.74 -34.04
N ARG A 183 -2.09 8.40 -32.76
CA ARG A 183 -1.82 9.27 -31.61
C ARG A 183 -0.98 8.55 -30.58
N ARG A 184 -0.20 9.30 -29.80
CA ARG A 184 0.67 8.71 -28.77
C ARG A 184 -0.15 7.90 -27.76
N GLN A 185 0.16 6.62 -27.69
CA GLN A 185 -0.41 5.67 -26.74
C GLN A 185 0.72 5.06 -25.91
N THR A 186 0.78 5.38 -24.62
CA THR A 186 1.79 4.81 -23.75
C THR A 186 1.35 3.46 -23.23
N ILE A 187 2.19 2.45 -23.44
CA ILE A 187 1.97 1.08 -22.96
C ILE A 187 2.97 0.78 -21.86
N GLY A 188 2.52 0.12 -20.83
CA GLY A 188 3.36 -0.29 -19.71
C GLY A 188 2.81 -1.54 -19.03
N ARG A 189 3.69 -2.38 -18.53
CA ARG A 189 3.36 -3.68 -17.93
C ARG A 189 2.42 -3.58 -16.71
N VAL A 190 2.45 -2.48 -15.99
CA VAL A 190 1.54 -2.20 -14.86
C VAL A 190 0.47 -1.18 -15.25
N GLN A 191 0.85 -0.11 -15.93
CA GLN A 191 -0.03 0.99 -16.33
C GLN A 191 -1.22 0.52 -17.18
N THR A 192 -0.95 -0.28 -18.22
CA THR A 192 -2.00 -0.71 -19.16
C THR A 192 -3.05 -1.60 -18.52
N PRO A 193 -2.72 -2.67 -17.74
CA PRO A 193 -3.73 -3.45 -17.07
C PRO A 193 -4.47 -2.66 -15.97
N THR A 194 -3.82 -1.70 -15.32
CA THR A 194 -4.52 -0.81 -14.37
C THR A 194 -5.56 0.06 -15.10
N LEU A 195 -5.22 0.61 -16.27
CA LEU A 195 -6.17 1.36 -17.11
C LEU A 195 -7.32 0.47 -17.60
N ALA A 196 -7.02 -0.79 -17.95
CA ALA A 196 -8.06 -1.75 -18.35
C ALA A 196 -9.07 -1.99 -17.22
N MET A 197 -8.61 -2.15 -15.97
CA MET A 197 -9.49 -2.30 -14.80
C MET A 197 -10.42 -1.10 -14.62
N LEU A 198 -9.90 0.12 -14.79
CA LEU A 198 -10.67 1.37 -14.74
C LEU A 198 -11.72 1.41 -15.86
N THR A 199 -11.31 1.10 -17.10
CA THR A 199 -12.17 1.10 -18.26
C THR A 199 -13.30 0.08 -18.14
N GLU A 200 -12.99 -1.15 -17.68
CA GLU A 200 -14.01 -2.17 -17.44
C GLU A 200 -15.02 -1.74 -16.36
N ARG A 201 -14.53 -1.12 -15.29
CA ARG A 201 -15.39 -0.59 -14.23
C ARG A 201 -16.31 0.51 -14.79
N GLN A 202 -15.77 1.44 -15.56
CA GLN A 202 -16.50 2.52 -16.17
C GLN A 202 -17.56 1.99 -17.15
N ASN A 203 -17.21 1.02 -17.98
CA ASN A 203 -18.15 0.37 -18.89
C ASN A 203 -19.31 -0.31 -18.14
N LYS A 204 -19.02 -0.98 -17.00
CA LYS A 204 -20.08 -1.57 -16.14
C LYS A 204 -20.99 -0.51 -15.53
N ILE A 205 -20.45 0.67 -15.23
CA ILE A 205 -21.26 1.80 -14.71
C ILE A 205 -22.11 2.40 -15.82
N GLN A 206 -21.53 2.70 -16.97
CA GLN A 206 -22.22 3.36 -18.09
C GLN A 206 -23.31 2.49 -18.76
N ASN A 207 -23.04 1.18 -18.86
CA ASN A 207 -23.98 0.24 -19.45
C ASN A 207 -24.93 -0.39 -18.41
N PHE A 208 -24.94 0.12 -17.18
CA PHE A 208 -25.79 -0.41 -16.13
C PHE A 208 -27.26 -0.02 -16.39
N VAL A 209 -28.11 -1.01 -16.44
CA VAL A 209 -29.56 -0.82 -16.51
C VAL A 209 -30.14 -0.85 -15.11
N LYS A 210 -30.73 0.26 -14.71
CA LYS A 210 -31.39 0.40 -13.42
C LYS A 210 -32.72 -0.32 -13.42
N GLU A 211 -32.86 -1.36 -12.61
CA GLU A 211 -34.06 -2.14 -12.47
C GLU A 211 -34.76 -1.89 -11.14
N PRO A 212 -36.08 -1.71 -11.11
CA PRO A 212 -36.81 -1.58 -9.86
C PRO A 212 -36.92 -2.96 -9.18
N TYR A 213 -36.98 -2.93 -7.87
CA TYR A 213 -37.37 -4.06 -7.04
C TYR A 213 -38.25 -3.57 -5.89
N TYR A 214 -39.02 -4.48 -5.35
CA TYR A 214 -39.96 -4.18 -4.27
C TYR A 214 -39.68 -5.07 -3.08
N LYS A 215 -39.89 -4.54 -1.89
CA LYS A 215 -39.89 -5.26 -0.62
C LYS A 215 -41.12 -4.85 0.17
N VAL A 216 -41.54 -5.69 1.06
CA VAL A 216 -42.50 -5.32 2.10
C VAL A 216 -41.75 -5.30 3.45
N GLU A 217 -41.85 -4.18 4.12
CA GLU A 217 -41.35 -4.00 5.49
C GLU A 217 -42.53 -4.16 6.45
N ILE A 218 -42.40 -5.03 7.44
CA ILE A 218 -43.33 -5.13 8.54
C ILE A 218 -42.73 -4.53 9.81
N THR A 219 -43.57 -3.75 10.49
CA THR A 219 -43.18 -3.12 11.77
C THR A 219 -44.19 -3.45 12.87
N GLY A 220 -43.71 -3.96 13.98
CA GLY A 220 -44.56 -4.24 15.13
C GLY A 220 -43.72 -4.55 16.37
N ASN A 221 -44.18 -4.09 17.52
CA ASN A 221 -43.55 -4.32 18.82
C ASN A 221 -42.03 -4.01 18.86
N GLY A 222 -41.60 -2.95 18.12
CA GLY A 222 -40.20 -2.54 18.04
C GLY A 222 -39.33 -3.39 17.10
N ILE A 223 -39.90 -4.33 16.36
CA ILE A 223 -39.23 -5.12 15.34
C ILE A 223 -39.53 -4.54 13.98
N VAL A 224 -38.51 -4.37 13.15
CA VAL A 224 -38.61 -4.01 11.75
C VAL A 224 -38.00 -5.17 10.95
N ALA A 225 -38.82 -5.82 10.10
CA ALA A 225 -38.39 -6.96 9.31
C ALA A 225 -38.79 -6.78 7.84
N GLU A 226 -37.92 -7.16 6.91
CA GLU A 226 -38.11 -7.03 5.47
C GLU A 226 -38.34 -8.39 4.80
N SER A 227 -39.19 -8.39 3.79
CA SER A 227 -39.32 -9.52 2.86
C SER A 227 -38.08 -9.68 1.96
N GLU A 228 -38.02 -10.78 1.23
CA GLU A 228 -37.13 -10.89 0.08
C GLU A 228 -37.48 -9.85 -1.01
N ARG A 229 -36.52 -9.59 -1.90
CA ARG A 229 -36.75 -8.71 -3.04
C ARG A 229 -37.68 -9.37 -4.05
N MET A 230 -38.66 -8.62 -4.49
CA MET A 230 -39.61 -9.01 -5.53
C MET A 230 -39.41 -8.14 -6.78
N VAL A 231 -39.43 -8.75 -7.96
CA VAL A 231 -39.27 -8.04 -9.23
C VAL A 231 -40.60 -7.37 -9.66
N GLN A 232 -41.70 -8.04 -9.40
CA GLN A 232 -43.04 -7.55 -9.78
C GLN A 232 -43.70 -6.81 -8.61
N GLU A 233 -44.18 -5.61 -8.86
CA GLU A 233 -44.86 -4.78 -7.87
C GLU A 233 -46.12 -5.46 -7.29
N GLN A 234 -46.92 -6.11 -8.15
CA GLN A 234 -48.14 -6.82 -7.74
C GLN A 234 -47.91 -7.89 -6.67
N ASN A 235 -46.70 -8.55 -6.69
CA ASN A 235 -46.37 -9.52 -5.66
C ASN A 235 -46.16 -8.82 -4.31
N ALA A 236 -45.56 -7.63 -4.30
CA ALA A 236 -45.37 -6.84 -3.08
C ALA A 236 -46.72 -6.30 -2.55
N ASP A 237 -47.63 -5.86 -3.45
CA ASP A 237 -48.97 -5.43 -3.07
C ASP A 237 -49.76 -6.59 -2.42
N THR A 238 -49.67 -7.79 -2.99
CA THR A 238 -50.29 -8.98 -2.42
C THR A 238 -49.77 -9.33 -1.04
N VAL A 239 -48.44 -9.26 -0.85
CA VAL A 239 -47.78 -9.51 0.45
C VAL A 239 -48.17 -8.44 1.47
N GLN A 240 -48.19 -7.18 1.07
CA GLN A 240 -48.61 -6.07 1.93
C GLN A 240 -50.02 -6.25 2.42
N ALA A 241 -50.97 -6.45 1.51
CA ALA A 241 -52.39 -6.61 1.81
C ALA A 241 -52.65 -7.84 2.71
N ALA A 242 -51.90 -8.91 2.55
CA ALA A 242 -52.01 -10.12 3.37
C ALA A 242 -51.48 -9.94 4.80
N CYS A 243 -50.53 -9.05 5.03
CA CYS A 243 -49.85 -8.92 6.32
C CYS A 243 -50.26 -7.67 7.11
N ASP A 244 -50.78 -6.62 6.45
CA ASP A 244 -51.13 -5.38 7.14
C ASP A 244 -52.24 -5.58 8.15
N GLY A 245 -52.07 -5.09 9.37
CA GLY A 245 -52.98 -5.28 10.47
C GLY A 245 -53.08 -6.71 11.03
N GLN A 246 -52.26 -7.62 10.54
CA GLN A 246 -52.29 -9.03 10.96
C GLN A 246 -51.30 -9.29 12.13
N CYS A 247 -51.49 -10.48 12.74
CA CYS A 247 -50.59 -11.01 13.76
C CYS A 247 -49.39 -11.69 13.09
N ALA A 248 -48.21 -11.47 13.61
CA ALA A 248 -46.96 -12.13 13.19
C ALA A 248 -46.34 -12.92 14.36
N VAL A 249 -45.50 -13.90 14.01
CA VAL A 249 -44.83 -14.76 14.97
C VAL A 249 -43.35 -14.81 14.67
N VAL A 250 -42.52 -14.78 15.70
CA VAL A 250 -41.08 -15.01 15.57
C VAL A 250 -40.84 -16.50 15.32
N GLY A 251 -40.57 -16.85 14.05
CA GLY A 251 -40.37 -18.21 13.59
C GLY A 251 -39.04 -18.83 14.03
N SER A 252 -37.93 -18.06 13.85
CA SER A 252 -36.60 -18.50 14.30
C SER A 252 -35.71 -17.31 14.68
N ILE A 253 -34.75 -17.59 15.56
CA ILE A 253 -33.69 -16.66 15.92
C ILE A 253 -32.36 -17.41 15.78
N GLU A 254 -31.65 -17.09 14.69
CA GLU A 254 -30.33 -17.66 14.43
C GLU A 254 -29.25 -16.72 14.93
N ARG A 255 -28.33 -17.23 15.73
CA ARG A 255 -27.20 -16.48 16.28
C ARG A 255 -25.89 -17.03 15.73
N LYS A 256 -25.06 -16.17 15.18
CA LYS A 256 -23.75 -16.53 14.64
C LYS A 256 -22.67 -15.69 15.31
N TRP A 257 -21.86 -16.34 16.10
CA TRP A 257 -20.67 -15.74 16.66
C TRP A 257 -19.66 -15.41 15.55
N LYS A 258 -19.11 -14.20 15.61
CA LYS A 258 -18.05 -13.76 14.73
C LYS A 258 -16.95 -13.09 15.52
N GLU A 259 -15.72 -13.44 15.16
CA GLU A 259 -14.52 -12.84 15.70
C GLU A 259 -13.74 -12.22 14.55
N GLN A 260 -13.36 -10.97 14.70
CA GLN A 260 -12.50 -10.26 13.78
C GLN A 260 -11.22 -9.88 14.52
N SER A 261 -10.11 -10.50 14.13
CA SER A 261 -8.80 -10.20 14.70
C SER A 261 -8.44 -8.75 14.48
N ALA A 262 -7.59 -8.20 15.35
CA ALA A 262 -7.02 -6.88 15.16
C ALA A 262 -6.33 -6.77 13.78
N PRO A 263 -6.36 -5.60 13.14
CA PRO A 263 -5.67 -5.38 11.88
C PRO A 263 -4.17 -5.54 12.07
N LYS A 264 -3.45 -5.77 10.98
CA LYS A 264 -1.99 -5.78 10.99
C LYS A 264 -1.43 -4.36 11.01
N LEU A 265 -0.11 -4.24 11.20
CA LEU A 265 0.63 -3.01 11.05
C LEU A 265 0.54 -2.49 9.60
N TYR A 266 0.99 -1.28 9.35
CA TYR A 266 1.03 -0.75 7.99
C TYR A 266 2.21 -1.28 7.18
N ASP A 267 1.90 -1.80 5.99
CA ASP A 267 2.74 -1.66 4.81
C ASP A 267 2.40 -0.34 4.07
N LEU A 268 3.17 0.00 3.05
CA LEU A 268 2.93 1.24 2.30
C LEU A 268 1.54 1.25 1.63
N THR A 269 1.12 0.13 1.03
CA THR A 269 -0.16 0.07 0.31
C THR A 269 -1.34 0.27 1.25
N THR A 270 -1.33 -0.40 2.41
CA THR A 270 -2.40 -0.27 3.40
C THR A 270 -2.44 1.15 3.98
N LEU A 271 -1.28 1.77 4.24
CA LEU A 271 -1.21 3.17 4.68
C LEU A 271 -1.80 4.11 3.62
N GLN A 272 -1.45 3.96 2.35
CA GLN A 272 -1.99 4.76 1.24
C GLN A 272 -3.51 4.60 1.11
N ARG A 273 -4.01 3.37 1.22
CA ARG A 273 -5.44 3.06 1.15
C ARG A 273 -6.22 3.71 2.28
N GLU A 274 -5.75 3.60 3.52
CA GLU A 274 -6.43 4.17 4.68
C GLU A 274 -6.30 5.70 4.72
N ALA A 275 -5.17 6.28 4.32
CA ALA A 275 -5.01 7.73 4.17
C ALA A 275 -5.96 8.30 3.10
N ASN A 276 -6.16 7.60 1.99
CA ASN A 276 -7.16 7.98 0.98
C ASN A 276 -8.59 7.89 1.55
N ARG A 277 -8.91 6.80 2.25
CA ARG A 277 -10.25 6.58 2.82
C ARG A 277 -10.62 7.62 3.87
N TYR A 278 -9.70 7.96 4.77
CA TYR A 278 -9.99 8.82 5.92
C TYR A 278 -9.74 10.29 5.65
N TYR A 279 -8.76 10.63 4.82
CA TYR A 279 -8.33 12.01 4.60
C TYR A 279 -8.41 12.47 3.15
N GLY A 280 -8.73 11.59 2.21
CA GLY A 280 -8.77 11.90 0.78
C GLY A 280 -7.39 12.08 0.15
N PHE A 281 -6.30 11.69 0.82
CA PHE A 281 -4.95 11.83 0.27
C PHE A 281 -4.73 10.87 -0.89
N THR A 282 -4.02 11.34 -1.92
CA THR A 282 -3.58 10.44 -2.99
C THR A 282 -2.47 9.52 -2.50
N ALA A 283 -2.28 8.39 -3.18
CA ALA A 283 -1.19 7.47 -2.88
C ALA A 283 0.18 8.15 -2.97
N SER A 284 0.33 9.08 -3.90
CA SER A 284 1.56 9.86 -4.09
C SER A 284 1.79 10.87 -2.97
N GLN A 285 0.75 11.61 -2.56
CA GLN A 285 0.83 12.51 -1.42
C GLN A 285 1.23 11.74 -0.15
N THR A 286 0.58 10.61 0.11
CA THR A 286 0.89 9.75 1.27
C THR A 286 2.34 9.28 1.23
N LEU A 287 2.82 8.78 0.07
CA LEU A 287 4.22 8.35 -0.09
C LEU A 287 5.20 9.49 0.15
N LYS A 288 4.93 10.68 -0.39
CA LYS A 288 5.78 11.85 -0.19
C LYS A 288 5.88 12.21 1.30
N ILE A 289 4.75 12.29 1.98
CA ILE A 289 4.69 12.66 3.40
C ILE A 289 5.42 11.64 4.27
N VAL A 290 5.16 10.35 4.07
CA VAL A 290 5.81 9.31 4.89
C VAL A 290 7.31 9.20 4.58
N GLN A 291 7.74 9.52 3.35
CA GLN A 291 9.16 9.60 3.00
C GLN A 291 9.86 10.77 3.73
N GLU A 292 9.19 11.93 3.83
CA GLU A 292 9.70 13.06 4.60
C GLU A 292 9.80 12.71 6.10
N LEU A 293 8.78 12.08 6.68
CA LEU A 293 8.81 11.60 8.07
C LEU A 293 9.97 10.60 8.33
N TYR A 294 10.25 9.73 7.36
CA TYR A 294 11.40 8.82 7.42
C TYR A 294 12.74 9.56 7.40
N GLU A 295 12.89 10.53 6.49
CA GLU A 295 14.11 11.34 6.40
C GLU A 295 14.31 12.22 7.65
N GLU A 296 13.23 12.61 8.32
CA GLU A 296 13.21 13.27 9.63
C GLU A 296 13.44 12.31 10.80
N LYS A 297 13.61 11.02 10.56
CA LYS A 297 13.82 9.95 11.56
C LYS A 297 12.61 9.69 12.48
N LEU A 298 11.41 10.06 12.06
CA LEU A 298 10.20 9.90 12.86
C LEU A 298 9.50 8.57 12.64
N VAL A 299 9.68 7.97 11.45
CA VAL A 299 9.12 6.66 11.10
C VAL A 299 10.19 5.77 10.46
N THR A 300 9.94 4.47 10.42
CA THR A 300 10.79 3.48 9.74
C THR A 300 10.63 3.55 8.22
N TYR A 301 11.43 2.80 7.47
CA TYR A 301 11.46 2.84 6.01
C TYR A 301 10.07 2.57 5.40
N PRO A 302 9.54 3.50 4.58
CA PRO A 302 8.14 3.42 4.18
C PRO A 302 7.86 2.46 3.01
N ARG A 303 8.85 2.10 2.18
CA ARG A 303 8.62 1.27 0.98
C ARG A 303 8.71 -0.22 1.31
N THR A 304 7.91 -0.65 2.26
CA THR A 304 7.79 -2.05 2.70
C THR A 304 6.47 -2.67 2.24
N ASP A 305 6.48 -3.96 1.99
CA ASP A 305 5.30 -4.80 1.76
C ASP A 305 4.96 -5.68 2.99
N SER A 306 5.73 -5.56 4.07
CA SER A 306 5.48 -6.28 5.31
C SER A 306 4.53 -5.53 6.24
N GLN A 307 3.63 -6.27 6.85
CA GLN A 307 2.72 -5.83 7.91
C GLN A 307 3.10 -6.41 9.28
N TYR A 308 4.35 -6.87 9.41
CA TYR A 308 4.85 -7.55 10.59
C TYR A 308 6.20 -6.98 11.01
N ILE A 309 6.57 -7.28 12.27
CA ILE A 309 7.91 -7.02 12.81
C ILE A 309 8.65 -8.34 13.03
N THR A 310 9.96 -8.26 13.23
CA THR A 310 10.82 -9.37 13.62
C THR A 310 10.88 -9.51 15.14
N GLU A 311 11.34 -10.66 15.64
CA GLU A 311 11.44 -10.93 17.08
C GLU A 311 12.32 -9.95 17.82
N ASP A 312 13.42 -9.51 17.22
CA ASP A 312 14.34 -8.51 17.79
C ASP A 312 13.69 -7.11 17.96
N MET A 313 12.60 -6.84 17.24
CA MET A 313 11.84 -5.59 17.35
C MET A 313 10.79 -5.59 18.48
N GLN A 314 10.56 -6.70 19.17
CA GLN A 314 9.52 -6.79 20.21
C GLN A 314 9.73 -5.77 21.34
N GLN A 315 10.95 -5.60 21.81
CA GLN A 315 11.24 -4.62 22.85
C GLN A 315 11.01 -3.19 22.36
N THR A 316 11.48 -2.87 21.17
CA THR A 316 11.24 -1.55 20.54
C THR A 316 9.74 -1.26 20.42
N MET A 317 8.97 -2.24 19.97
CA MET A 317 7.50 -2.11 19.87
C MET A 317 6.86 -1.86 21.23
N THR A 318 7.32 -2.57 22.27
CA THR A 318 6.83 -2.40 23.64
C THR A 318 7.13 -1.00 24.16
N ASP A 319 8.33 -0.48 23.94
CA ASP A 319 8.74 0.87 24.35
C ASP A 319 7.92 1.95 23.65
N LEU A 320 7.65 1.80 22.35
CA LEU A 320 6.79 2.69 21.57
C LEU A 320 5.34 2.69 22.10
N LEU A 321 4.78 1.52 22.37
CA LEU A 321 3.43 1.39 22.94
C LEU A 321 3.34 2.05 24.31
N ASN A 322 4.32 1.82 25.19
CA ASN A 322 4.37 2.47 26.50
C ASN A 322 4.39 4.01 26.37
N HIS A 323 5.13 4.53 25.40
CA HIS A 323 5.22 5.99 25.18
C HIS A 323 3.90 6.57 24.65
N TYR A 324 3.31 5.95 23.63
CA TYR A 324 2.16 6.52 22.92
C TYR A 324 0.79 6.14 23.50
N SER A 325 0.67 5.02 24.19
CA SER A 325 -0.62 4.54 24.74
C SER A 325 -0.64 4.32 26.24
N GLY A 326 0.53 4.16 26.86
CA GLY A 326 0.61 3.76 28.27
C GLY A 326 0.18 2.32 28.56
N GLU A 327 -0.28 1.58 27.54
CA GLU A 327 -0.71 0.20 27.61
C GLU A 327 -0.04 -0.64 26.54
N VAL A 328 0.51 -1.78 26.94
CA VAL A 328 1.11 -2.74 26.02
C VAL A 328 0.09 -3.86 25.79
N GLY A 329 -0.43 -3.95 24.57
CA GLY A 329 -1.29 -5.06 24.17
C GLY A 329 -0.49 -6.32 23.82
N LYS A 330 -1.07 -7.21 23.00
CA LYS A 330 -0.42 -8.46 22.59
C LYS A 330 0.52 -8.23 21.40
N VAL A 331 1.77 -7.87 21.70
CA VAL A 331 2.80 -7.58 20.65
C VAL A 331 3.07 -8.82 19.78
N GLU A 332 3.00 -10.04 20.35
CA GLU A 332 3.30 -11.29 19.66
C GLU A 332 2.43 -11.52 18.41
N GLN A 333 1.23 -10.95 18.37
CA GLN A 333 0.33 -11.12 17.20
C GLN A 333 0.79 -10.39 15.94
N VAL A 334 1.73 -9.47 16.05
CA VAL A 334 2.34 -8.73 14.91
C VAL A 334 3.77 -9.18 14.63
N VAL A 335 4.30 -10.15 15.35
CA VAL A 335 5.64 -10.72 15.16
C VAL A 335 5.59 -11.87 14.17
N ASN A 336 6.37 -11.82 13.11
CA ASN A 336 6.51 -12.92 12.15
C ASN A 336 7.76 -12.76 11.28
N ASN A 337 8.87 -13.38 11.67
CA ASN A 337 10.14 -13.30 10.94
C ASN A 337 10.03 -13.77 9.48
N LYS A 338 9.16 -14.76 9.18
CA LYS A 338 9.01 -15.32 7.83
C LYS A 338 8.26 -14.37 6.88
N LYS A 339 7.51 -13.39 7.41
CA LYS A 339 6.75 -12.40 6.62
C LYS A 339 7.42 -11.03 6.58
N VAL A 340 8.60 -10.92 7.13
CA VAL A 340 9.48 -9.75 6.96
C VAL A 340 10.58 -10.17 5.98
N THR A 341 10.53 -9.60 4.77
CA THR A 341 11.51 -9.88 3.71
C THR A 341 12.66 -8.89 3.76
N ASP A 342 12.47 -7.72 3.19
CA ASP A 342 13.50 -6.67 3.12
C ASP A 342 13.41 -5.73 4.33
N HIS A 343 12.18 -5.34 4.71
CA HIS A 343 11.89 -4.43 5.80
C HIS A 343 10.66 -4.89 6.59
N HIS A 344 10.64 -4.57 7.88
CA HIS A 344 9.45 -4.71 8.72
C HIS A 344 8.39 -3.63 8.39
N ALA A 345 7.24 -3.72 9.03
CA ALA A 345 6.15 -2.76 8.90
C ALA A 345 6.56 -1.32 9.23
N ILE A 346 5.79 -0.35 8.75
CA ILE A 346 5.97 1.07 9.06
C ILE A 346 5.56 1.33 10.51
N LEU A 347 6.51 1.85 11.29
CA LEU A 347 6.34 2.17 12.70
C LEU A 347 6.90 3.57 13.01
N PRO A 348 6.48 4.22 14.10
CA PRO A 348 7.27 5.30 14.70
C PRO A 348 8.65 4.80 15.10
N THR A 349 9.61 5.68 15.27
CA THR A 349 10.95 5.37 15.79
C THR A 349 11.07 5.75 17.26
N LEU A 350 12.07 5.24 17.95
CA LEU A 350 12.40 5.69 19.32
C LEU A 350 12.87 7.16 19.35
N GLU A 351 13.39 7.67 18.23
CA GLU A 351 13.73 9.09 18.10
C GLU A 351 12.49 9.97 18.13
N SER A 352 11.36 9.51 17.59
CA SER A 352 10.08 10.24 17.66
C SER A 352 9.57 10.43 19.09
N CYS A 353 9.92 9.50 20.00
CA CYS A 353 9.57 9.61 21.43
C CYS A 353 10.34 10.71 22.17
N LYS A 354 11.50 11.13 21.64
CA LYS A 354 12.37 12.15 22.25
C LYS A 354 12.07 13.56 21.78
N ARG A 355 11.23 13.70 20.76
CA ARG A 355 10.92 15.00 20.15
C ARG A 355 9.56 15.53 20.60
N GLU A 356 9.47 16.82 20.77
CA GLU A 356 8.19 17.50 20.87
C GLU A 356 7.53 17.49 19.48
N LEU A 357 6.52 16.64 19.30
CA LEU A 357 5.76 16.50 18.05
C LEU A 357 4.82 17.67 17.76
N ASN A 358 4.75 18.67 18.67
CA ASN A 358 3.97 19.90 18.51
C ASN A 358 4.31 20.71 17.25
N ASN A 359 5.46 20.45 16.65
CA ASN A 359 5.89 21.08 15.41
C ASN A 359 5.43 20.30 14.14
N LEU A 360 4.89 19.10 14.30
CA LEU A 360 4.20 18.42 13.20
C LEU A 360 2.85 19.09 13.00
N SER A 361 2.60 19.55 11.80
CA SER A 361 1.33 20.23 11.47
C SER A 361 0.75 19.72 10.15
N GLY A 362 -0.54 19.87 10.01
CA GLY A 362 -1.25 19.56 8.76
C GLY A 362 -1.17 18.09 8.36
N ASP A 363 -0.74 17.84 7.14
CA ASP A 363 -0.78 16.50 6.56
C ASP A 363 0.24 15.53 7.18
N LYS A 364 1.40 16.04 7.64
CA LYS A 364 2.40 15.22 8.35
C LYS A 364 1.87 14.70 9.66
N GLU A 365 1.20 15.55 10.41
CA GLU A 365 0.58 15.20 11.71
C GLU A 365 -0.46 14.10 11.51
N LYS A 366 -1.33 14.22 10.50
CA LYS A 366 -2.35 13.21 10.18
C LYS A 366 -1.75 11.86 9.85
N ILE A 367 -0.73 11.81 8.98
CA ILE A 367 -0.08 10.55 8.59
C ILE A 367 0.68 9.93 9.76
N PHE A 368 1.39 10.74 10.55
CA PHE A 368 2.09 10.24 11.73
C PHE A 368 1.11 9.67 12.78
N ALA A 369 0.05 10.43 13.09
CA ALA A 369 -0.99 9.97 14.01
C ALA A 369 -1.69 8.69 13.52
N LEU A 370 -1.90 8.54 12.20
CA LEU A 370 -2.47 7.34 11.62
C LEU A 370 -1.54 6.12 11.81
N ILE A 371 -0.22 6.32 11.68
CA ILE A 371 0.77 5.25 11.91
C ILE A 371 0.78 4.84 13.40
N VAL A 372 0.79 5.80 14.32
CA VAL A 372 0.71 5.54 15.76
C VAL A 372 -0.58 4.80 16.11
N TRP A 373 -1.71 5.28 15.61
CA TRP A 373 -3.01 4.66 15.83
C TRP A 373 -3.06 3.20 15.34
N LYS A 374 -2.51 2.93 14.14
CA LYS A 374 -2.46 1.56 13.62
C LYS A 374 -1.58 0.65 14.49
N MET A 375 -0.46 1.15 14.96
CA MET A 375 0.44 0.43 15.87
C MET A 375 -0.30 0.02 17.15
N GLN A 376 -1.02 0.96 17.76
CA GLN A 376 -1.83 0.71 18.95
C GLN A 376 -2.98 -0.26 18.66
N GLN A 377 -3.69 -0.07 17.55
CA GLN A 377 -4.82 -0.92 17.15
C GLN A 377 -4.40 -2.35 16.88
N ALA A 378 -3.20 -2.55 16.27
CA ALA A 378 -2.72 -3.87 15.88
C ALA A 378 -2.42 -4.83 17.04
N VAL A 379 -2.30 -4.33 18.26
CA VAL A 379 -2.03 -5.12 19.46
C VAL A 379 -3.26 -5.30 20.38
N GLN A 380 -4.40 -4.72 19.98
CA GLN A 380 -5.64 -4.80 20.74
C GLN A 380 -6.30 -6.19 20.64
N PRO A 381 -7.21 -6.51 21.58
CA PRO A 381 -8.05 -7.69 21.47
C PRO A 381 -8.91 -7.70 20.19
N PRO A 382 -9.39 -8.88 19.77
CA PRO A 382 -10.28 -8.97 18.61
C PRO A 382 -11.62 -8.28 18.87
N TYR A 383 -12.29 -7.86 17.79
CA TYR A 383 -13.67 -7.46 17.79
C TYR A 383 -14.56 -8.71 17.77
N ILE A 384 -15.38 -8.91 18.81
CA ILE A 384 -16.27 -10.07 18.94
C ILE A 384 -17.71 -9.58 18.97
N TYR A 385 -18.51 -10.13 18.09
CA TYR A 385 -19.92 -9.80 17.98
C TYR A 385 -20.76 -11.01 17.57
N GLU A 386 -22.05 -10.88 17.79
CA GLU A 386 -23.06 -11.84 17.41
C GLU A 386 -23.91 -11.22 16.29
N ASP A 387 -23.89 -11.82 15.09
CA ASP A 387 -24.92 -11.57 14.06
C ASP A 387 -26.16 -12.35 14.42
N VAL A 388 -27.28 -11.65 14.60
CA VAL A 388 -28.57 -12.27 14.92
C VAL A 388 -29.52 -12.06 13.74
N LEU A 389 -29.94 -13.16 13.15
CA LEU A 389 -30.97 -13.17 12.10
C LEU A 389 -32.28 -13.66 12.69
N VAL A 390 -33.27 -12.78 12.73
CA VAL A 390 -34.62 -13.10 13.18
C VAL A 390 -35.51 -13.31 11.96
N THR A 391 -36.16 -14.46 11.87
CA THR A 391 -37.21 -14.72 10.89
C THR A 391 -38.57 -14.51 11.54
N VAL A 392 -39.35 -13.59 11.00
CA VAL A 392 -40.72 -13.30 11.42
C VAL A 392 -41.67 -13.86 10.36
N CYS A 393 -42.64 -14.61 10.79
CA CYS A 393 -43.68 -15.17 9.92
C CYS A 393 -44.99 -14.40 10.11
N CYS A 394 -45.52 -13.84 9.07
CA CYS A 394 -46.84 -13.22 9.04
C CYS A 394 -47.66 -13.88 7.94
N GLN A 395 -48.78 -14.53 8.33
CA GLN A 395 -49.47 -15.47 7.46
C GLN A 395 -48.46 -16.53 6.94
N ASP A 396 -48.46 -16.87 5.68
CA ASP A 396 -47.50 -17.79 5.05
C ASP A 396 -46.26 -17.11 4.50
N ARG A 397 -45.96 -15.88 4.93
CA ARG A 397 -44.85 -15.05 4.41
C ARG A 397 -43.74 -14.91 5.45
N LYS A 398 -42.50 -14.97 4.98
CA LYS A 398 -41.29 -14.82 5.81
C LYS A 398 -40.65 -13.43 5.62
N PHE A 399 -40.34 -12.84 6.75
CA PHE A 399 -39.61 -11.56 6.84
C PHE A 399 -38.37 -11.75 7.66
N THR A 400 -37.33 -10.98 7.40
CA THR A 400 -36.06 -11.08 8.12
C THR A 400 -35.67 -9.76 8.76
N ALA A 401 -35.26 -9.80 10.01
CA ALA A 401 -34.62 -8.69 10.70
C ALA A 401 -33.17 -9.06 11.08
N LYS A 402 -32.25 -8.15 10.90
CA LYS A 402 -30.83 -8.34 11.22
C LYS A 402 -30.42 -7.43 12.36
N TYR A 403 -29.80 -8.04 13.36
CA TYR A 403 -29.27 -7.34 14.52
C TYR A 403 -27.82 -7.70 14.74
N LYS A 404 -27.10 -6.83 15.44
CA LYS A 404 -25.71 -7.07 15.81
C LYS A 404 -25.52 -6.74 17.30
N ASN A 405 -25.08 -7.73 18.07
CA ASN A 405 -24.70 -7.55 19.45
C ASN A 405 -23.19 -7.50 19.57
N ILE A 406 -22.65 -6.37 19.99
CA ILE A 406 -21.22 -6.24 20.26
C ILE A 406 -20.95 -6.86 21.64
N LEU A 407 -20.14 -7.90 21.67
CA LEU A 407 -19.73 -8.59 22.90
C LEU A 407 -18.41 -8.04 23.43
N GLN A 408 -17.50 -7.72 22.51
CA GLN A 408 -16.21 -7.09 22.78
C GLN A 408 -15.86 -6.13 21.66
N ALA A 409 -15.74 -4.86 21.98
CA ALA A 409 -15.39 -3.83 20.98
C ALA A 409 -13.96 -3.99 20.45
N GLY A 410 -13.03 -4.47 21.30
CA GLY A 410 -11.65 -4.75 20.92
C GLY A 410 -11.01 -3.58 20.15
N HIS A 411 -10.28 -3.92 19.11
CA HIS A 411 -9.59 -2.91 18.28
C HIS A 411 -10.50 -1.85 17.63
N THR A 412 -11.81 -2.09 17.52
CA THR A 412 -12.76 -1.13 16.92
C THR A 412 -13.18 -0.02 17.88
N ALA A 413 -12.84 -0.12 19.18
CA ALA A 413 -13.10 0.94 20.16
C ALA A 413 -12.26 2.19 19.94
N MET A 414 -11.16 2.09 19.21
CA MET A 414 -10.23 3.19 18.98
C MET A 414 -10.68 4.05 17.80
N PRO A 415 -11.03 5.34 18.03
CA PRO A 415 -11.43 6.23 16.94
C PRO A 415 -10.24 6.51 16.00
N VAL A 416 -10.52 6.63 14.72
CA VAL A 416 -9.52 7.05 13.72
C VAL A 416 -9.15 8.52 13.99
N PRO A 417 -7.85 8.86 14.12
CA PRO A 417 -7.45 10.24 14.37
C PRO A 417 -7.86 11.15 13.21
N PHE A 418 -8.31 12.37 13.53
CA PHE A 418 -8.72 13.41 12.56
C PHE A 418 -9.82 13.01 11.56
N ALA A 419 -10.46 11.86 11.72
CA ALA A 419 -11.58 11.45 10.88
C ALA A 419 -12.91 11.63 11.62
N GLU A 420 -13.95 11.95 10.85
CA GLU A 420 -15.32 11.94 11.40
C GLU A 420 -15.74 10.50 11.71
N GLN A 421 -16.31 10.29 12.89
CA GLN A 421 -16.84 8.98 13.26
C GLN A 421 -18.16 8.75 12.52
N GLU A 422 -18.18 7.75 11.66
CA GLU A 422 -19.45 7.27 11.12
C GLU A 422 -20.29 6.65 12.26
N LYS A 423 -21.52 7.12 12.40
CA LYS A 423 -22.48 6.49 13.32
C LYS A 423 -22.77 5.07 12.82
N SER A 424 -22.56 4.08 13.69
CA SER A 424 -22.95 2.71 13.37
C SER A 424 -24.44 2.65 13.05
N LYS A 425 -24.79 1.98 11.97
CA LYS A 425 -26.17 1.66 11.59
C LYS A 425 -26.63 0.33 12.22
N ASP A 426 -25.78 -0.30 13.02
CA ASP A 426 -26.08 -1.56 13.66
C ASP A 426 -27.18 -1.37 14.69
N VAL A 427 -28.21 -2.21 14.61
CA VAL A 427 -29.34 -2.25 15.55
C VAL A 427 -29.09 -3.35 16.56
N ALA A 428 -29.16 -3.01 17.84
CA ALA A 428 -29.00 -3.99 18.90
C ALA A 428 -30.20 -4.95 18.97
N PHE A 429 -29.94 -6.22 19.23
CA PHE A 429 -31.00 -7.21 19.36
C PHE A 429 -31.87 -6.93 20.61
N PRO A 430 -33.23 -6.93 20.48
CA PRO A 430 -34.13 -6.73 21.60
C PRO A 430 -33.98 -7.83 22.64
N LYS A 431 -33.57 -7.50 23.87
CA LYS A 431 -33.23 -8.46 24.95
C LYS A 431 -34.36 -9.43 25.35
N LYS A 432 -35.62 -9.09 25.09
CA LYS A 432 -36.80 -9.86 25.46
C LYS A 432 -37.43 -10.63 24.31
N LEU A 433 -36.80 -10.64 23.15
CA LEU A 433 -37.35 -11.31 21.94
C LEU A 433 -36.99 -12.81 22.00
N GLU A 434 -37.99 -13.65 21.97
CA GLU A 434 -37.87 -15.11 21.99
C GLU A 434 -38.54 -15.73 20.77
N GLN A 435 -38.10 -16.93 20.40
CA GLN A 435 -38.76 -17.72 19.36
C GLN A 435 -40.17 -18.10 19.81
N GLY A 436 -41.14 -17.99 18.91
CA GLY A 436 -42.55 -18.19 19.21
C GLY A 436 -43.24 -16.92 19.74
N ALA A 437 -42.52 -15.84 20.01
CA ALA A 437 -43.15 -14.59 20.47
C ALA A 437 -44.14 -14.09 19.42
N VAL A 438 -45.31 -13.68 19.90
CA VAL A 438 -46.37 -13.13 19.06
C VAL A 438 -46.27 -11.63 19.00
N ILE A 439 -46.30 -11.11 17.79
CA ILE A 439 -46.40 -9.67 17.45
C ILE A 439 -47.86 -9.41 17.10
N PRO A 440 -48.68 -8.81 17.98
CA PRO A 440 -50.14 -8.85 17.89
C PRO A 440 -50.71 -8.15 16.65
N VAL A 441 -50.07 -7.06 16.24
CA VAL A 441 -50.44 -6.29 15.07
C VAL A 441 -49.19 -5.76 14.42
N VAL A 442 -49.01 -5.98 13.12
CA VAL A 442 -47.96 -5.39 12.33
C VAL A 442 -48.53 -4.41 11.31
N SER A 443 -47.81 -3.31 11.08
CA SER A 443 -48.03 -2.48 9.88
C SER A 443 -47.14 -3.01 8.79
N ALA A 444 -47.69 -3.16 7.57
CA ALA A 444 -46.96 -3.59 6.39
C ALA A 444 -46.86 -2.47 5.36
N GLU A 445 -45.65 -2.11 4.97
CA GLU A 445 -45.37 -1.02 4.03
C GLU A 445 -44.55 -1.54 2.85
N LYS A 446 -45.06 -1.30 1.63
CA LYS A 446 -44.30 -1.58 0.40
C LYS A 446 -43.20 -0.53 0.21
N LYS A 447 -42.00 -0.99 0.03
CA LYS A 447 -40.81 -0.16 -0.27
C LYS A 447 -40.34 -0.47 -1.70
N GLN A 448 -40.26 0.55 -2.53
CA GLN A 448 -39.60 0.44 -3.83
C GLN A 448 -38.12 0.80 -3.72
N GLY A 449 -37.28 -0.05 -4.25
CA GLY A 449 -35.85 0.20 -4.40
C GLY A 449 -35.43 0.04 -5.86
N PHE A 450 -34.21 0.39 -6.14
CA PHE A 450 -33.60 0.20 -7.46
C PHE A 450 -32.25 -0.45 -7.31
N THR A 451 -31.88 -1.29 -8.28
CA THR A 451 -30.51 -1.76 -8.39
C THR A 451 -29.58 -0.58 -8.64
N SER A 452 -28.33 -0.67 -8.20
CA SER A 452 -27.32 0.38 -8.39
C SER A 452 -26.10 -0.17 -9.12
N PRO A 453 -25.45 0.64 -9.95
CA PRO A 453 -24.21 0.23 -10.60
C PRO A 453 -23.11 -0.02 -9.57
N PRO A 454 -22.05 -0.74 -9.93
CA PRO A 454 -20.87 -0.82 -9.07
C PRO A 454 -20.31 0.60 -8.85
N LYS A 455 -19.82 0.87 -7.65
CA LYS A 455 -19.20 2.17 -7.35
C LYS A 455 -17.95 2.37 -8.22
N ALA A 456 -17.67 3.60 -8.64
CA ALA A 456 -16.41 3.97 -9.26
C ALA A 456 -15.24 3.63 -8.32
N PHE A 457 -14.08 3.38 -8.89
CA PHE A 457 -12.88 3.19 -8.07
C PHE A 457 -12.49 4.51 -7.39
N THR A 458 -12.17 4.44 -6.11
CA THR A 458 -11.32 5.39 -5.40
C THR A 458 -9.87 4.88 -5.45
N GLU A 459 -8.89 5.69 -5.08
CA GLU A 459 -7.51 5.18 -5.00
C GLU A 459 -7.39 4.02 -4.00
N ASP A 460 -8.08 4.07 -2.84
CA ASP A 460 -8.15 2.93 -1.90
C ASP A 460 -8.59 1.64 -2.60
N THR A 461 -9.73 1.68 -3.26
CA THR A 461 -10.30 0.47 -3.89
C THR A 461 -9.52 0.02 -5.13
N LEU A 462 -8.91 0.94 -5.86
CA LEU A 462 -8.05 0.63 -7.01
C LEU A 462 -6.72 0.01 -6.56
N LEU A 463 -6.07 0.55 -5.54
CA LEU A 463 -4.86 -0.03 -4.95
C LEU A 463 -5.13 -1.46 -4.44
N SER A 464 -6.26 -1.70 -3.78
CA SER A 464 -6.68 -3.03 -3.36
C SER A 464 -6.90 -3.98 -4.55
N ALA A 465 -7.50 -3.48 -5.62
CA ALA A 465 -7.71 -4.27 -6.83
C ALA A 465 -6.39 -4.59 -7.55
N MET A 466 -5.45 -3.64 -7.61
CA MET A 466 -4.10 -3.87 -8.14
C MET A 466 -3.34 -4.93 -7.32
N GLU A 467 -3.43 -4.87 -6.00
CA GLU A 467 -2.76 -5.80 -5.09
C GLU A 467 -3.27 -7.24 -5.22
N THR A 468 -4.54 -7.40 -5.49
CA THR A 468 -5.18 -8.71 -5.62
C THR A 468 -5.33 -9.19 -7.06
N ALA A 469 -4.89 -8.40 -8.05
CA ALA A 469 -4.99 -8.73 -9.47
C ALA A 469 -4.29 -10.08 -9.79
N GLY A 470 -4.96 -10.92 -10.56
CA GLY A 470 -4.45 -12.23 -10.98
C GLY A 470 -4.49 -13.32 -9.90
N ASN A 471 -4.83 -13.02 -8.65
CA ASN A 471 -4.81 -14.00 -7.56
C ASN A 471 -5.64 -15.26 -7.80
N LYS A 472 -6.64 -15.19 -8.67
CA LYS A 472 -7.50 -16.33 -9.05
C LYS A 472 -6.91 -17.20 -10.16
N GLU A 473 -5.94 -16.66 -10.91
CA GLU A 473 -5.33 -17.28 -12.09
C GLU A 473 -4.05 -18.03 -11.74
N PHE A 474 -3.47 -17.73 -10.57
CA PHE A 474 -2.24 -18.37 -10.11
C PHE A 474 -2.54 -19.60 -9.24
N GLU A 475 -1.66 -20.62 -9.33
CA GLU A 475 -1.67 -21.78 -8.45
C GLU A 475 -1.51 -21.38 -6.98
N LYS A 476 -1.96 -22.26 -6.06
CA LYS A 476 -1.99 -21.95 -4.61
C LYS A 476 -0.61 -21.63 -4.02
N ASP A 477 0.46 -22.22 -4.59
CA ASP A 477 1.83 -22.10 -4.08
C ASP A 477 2.63 -20.96 -4.75
N THR A 478 2.02 -20.21 -5.67
CA THR A 478 2.67 -19.07 -6.33
C THR A 478 2.56 -17.81 -5.47
N GLU A 479 3.66 -17.07 -5.32
CA GLU A 479 3.68 -15.79 -4.62
C GLU A 479 2.81 -14.76 -5.37
N LYS A 480 1.73 -14.34 -4.73
CA LYS A 480 0.70 -13.47 -5.33
C LYS A 480 0.98 -12.01 -5.00
N LYS A 481 1.70 -11.30 -5.89
CA LYS A 481 2.08 -9.89 -5.68
C LYS A 481 1.19 -8.87 -6.41
N GLY A 482 0.24 -9.31 -7.22
CA GLY A 482 -0.64 -8.44 -7.99
C GLY A 482 0.09 -7.58 -9.03
N LEU A 483 -0.47 -6.41 -9.34
CA LEU A 483 0.08 -5.43 -10.28
C LEU A 483 0.93 -4.38 -9.57
N GLY A 484 2.18 -4.25 -9.97
CA GLY A 484 3.13 -3.31 -9.40
C GLY A 484 3.59 -3.68 -7.99
N THR A 485 4.44 -2.84 -7.41
CA THR A 485 4.88 -2.94 -6.03
C THR A 485 4.33 -1.77 -5.22
N PRO A 486 4.31 -1.82 -3.89
CA PRO A 486 3.89 -0.69 -3.07
C PRO A 486 4.55 0.64 -3.48
N ALA A 487 5.86 0.61 -3.74
CA ALA A 487 6.63 1.79 -4.15
C ALA A 487 6.25 2.35 -5.54
N THR A 488 5.75 1.53 -6.46
CA THR A 488 5.51 1.91 -7.87
C THR A 488 4.06 2.22 -8.20
N ARG A 489 3.10 1.71 -7.42
CA ARG A 489 1.66 1.90 -7.68
C ARG A 489 1.27 3.38 -7.71
N ALA A 490 1.72 4.17 -6.74
CA ALA A 490 1.44 5.61 -6.67
C ALA A 490 1.86 6.35 -7.95
N ALA A 491 3.09 6.14 -8.41
CA ALA A 491 3.60 6.76 -9.64
C ALA A 491 2.84 6.32 -10.90
N ILE A 492 2.31 5.09 -10.93
CA ILE A 492 1.46 4.63 -12.03
C ILE A 492 0.13 5.37 -12.05
N LEU A 493 -0.51 5.55 -10.89
CA LEU A 493 -1.77 6.30 -10.80
C LEU A 493 -1.58 7.75 -11.24
N GLU A 494 -0.53 8.42 -10.77
CA GLU A 494 -0.20 9.78 -11.22
C GLU A 494 0.03 9.87 -12.73
N LYS A 495 0.71 8.89 -13.33
CA LYS A 495 0.91 8.85 -14.78
C LYS A 495 -0.40 8.72 -15.54
N LEU A 496 -1.34 7.91 -15.08
CA LEU A 496 -2.65 7.78 -15.72
C LEU A 496 -3.40 9.12 -15.72
N VAL A 497 -3.36 9.86 -14.62
CA VAL A 497 -3.95 11.20 -14.51
C VAL A 497 -3.21 12.22 -15.37
N SER A 498 -1.88 12.29 -15.27
CA SER A 498 -1.07 13.29 -15.99
C SER A 498 -1.11 13.12 -17.51
N PHE A 499 -1.32 11.89 -17.99
CA PHE A 499 -1.49 11.61 -19.42
C PHE A 499 -2.93 11.78 -19.91
N GLY A 500 -3.86 12.16 -19.02
CA GLY A 500 -5.27 12.38 -19.36
C GLY A 500 -6.02 11.10 -19.73
N TYR A 501 -5.62 9.96 -19.17
CA TYR A 501 -6.35 8.71 -19.33
C TYR A 501 -7.51 8.58 -18.33
N VAL A 502 -7.38 9.29 -17.21
CA VAL A 502 -8.35 9.30 -16.09
C VAL A 502 -8.54 10.72 -15.59
#